data_15eca9c58b4331ad9fb462ace75e73b1
#
_entry.id   15eca9c58b4331ad9fb462ace75e73b1
#
_cell.length_a   1.000
_cell.length_b   1.000
_cell.length_c   1.000
_cell.angle_alpha   90.00
_cell.angle_beta   90.00
_cell.angle_gamma   90.00
#
_symmetry.space_group_name_H-M   'P 1'
#
loop_
_entity.id
_entity.type
_entity.pdbx_description
1 polymer ?
#
loop_
_entity_poly.entity_id
_entity_poly.type
_entity_poly.pdbx_seq_one_letter_code
_entity_poly.pdbx_strand_id
1 'polypeptide(L)'
;MKAEDGFASAVLEAADACYAVPGYPVTDLAEKCHAEYTVNEKIALEYALGMSLSGKRAVVIVKNAGMNTLSDPLVSATYQGLKAGVVIIAGDDTEVRGSQTRQDSRKYGEVASIPVLEPTTDELCFSVEAAMQSSETYSRVAIIRVTPAVLDAGISDVSLPERRNGYGILFPDDLTMGGKCEYAEHITAVMKNERVPEKIVPETFASRGHYRTVCRTCPYKPLFSFLKNTLSQNNTAAICDTGCSLLSKNPPFSYSLANYGLGSSPAVAAKSTKIAMTGDFAVLHSGLNALIDIFEKGESLFCIVLQNRKMGMTGGQDCPDILPYLTCFHPSVVAGNDVNLEKLIENGIEEKNGLNILIVQGECPSGENHETIEC
;
A
#
# COMPACT_ATOMS: atom_id res chain seq x y z
N MET A 1 5.83 -16.34 32.40
CA MET A 1 5.52 -16.25 30.97
C MET A 1 6.56 -15.36 30.31
N LYS A 2 6.95 -15.61 29.07
CA LYS A 2 7.77 -14.64 28.31
C LYS A 2 6.93 -13.40 27.94
N ALA A 3 7.57 -12.25 27.87
CA ALA A 3 6.91 -11.01 27.43
C ALA A 3 6.35 -11.12 26.01
N GLU A 4 7.04 -11.86 25.15
CA GLU A 4 6.59 -12.17 23.80
C GLU A 4 5.20 -12.84 23.74
N ASP A 5 4.87 -13.74 24.72
CA ASP A 5 3.56 -14.41 24.75
C ASP A 5 2.41 -13.43 25.04
N GLY A 6 2.63 -12.51 25.99
CA GLY A 6 1.68 -11.44 26.29
C GLY A 6 1.55 -10.45 25.13
N PHE A 7 2.66 -10.15 24.47
CA PHE A 7 2.69 -9.25 23.31
C PHE A 7 1.92 -9.83 22.13
N ALA A 8 2.08 -11.16 21.84
CA ALA A 8 1.29 -11.84 20.82
C ALA A 8 -0.21 -11.75 21.12
N SER A 9 -0.60 -11.97 22.39
CA SER A 9 -2.00 -11.83 22.80
C SER A 9 -2.54 -10.40 22.58
N ALA A 10 -1.72 -9.37 22.87
CA ALA A 10 -2.09 -7.97 22.62
C ALA A 10 -2.24 -7.67 21.12
N VAL A 11 -1.40 -8.25 20.25
CA VAL A 11 -1.52 -8.12 18.79
C VAL A 11 -2.81 -8.75 18.29
N LEU A 12 -3.13 -9.96 18.74
CA LEU A 12 -4.37 -10.68 18.34
C LEU A 12 -5.64 -9.93 18.77
N GLU A 13 -5.61 -9.25 19.91
CA GLU A 13 -6.75 -8.43 20.38
C GLU A 13 -6.90 -7.13 19.57
N ALA A 14 -5.78 -6.48 19.23
CA ALA A 14 -5.78 -5.14 18.63
C ALA A 14 -6.00 -5.13 17.11
N ALA A 15 -5.62 -6.21 16.40
CA ALA A 15 -5.57 -6.26 14.94
C ALA A 15 -6.56 -7.27 14.35
N ASP A 16 -7.09 -6.95 13.16
CA ASP A 16 -7.97 -7.84 12.38
C ASP A 16 -7.16 -8.74 11.43
N ALA A 17 -5.90 -8.39 11.15
CA ALA A 17 -4.99 -9.18 10.33
C ALA A 17 -3.54 -8.97 10.75
N CYS A 18 -2.73 -10.01 10.55
CA CYS A 18 -1.30 -9.97 10.80
C CYS A 18 -0.55 -10.57 9.61
N TYR A 19 0.46 -9.86 9.11
CA TYR A 19 1.31 -10.28 8.00
C TYR A 19 2.76 -10.32 8.44
N ALA A 20 3.57 -11.24 7.89
CA ALA A 20 4.96 -11.32 8.28
C ALA A 20 5.88 -11.84 7.16
N VAL A 21 7.15 -11.50 7.29
CA VAL A 21 8.25 -12.25 6.69
C VAL A 21 9.13 -12.75 7.84
N PRO A 22 9.32 -14.07 7.99
CA PRO A 22 10.04 -14.65 9.11
C PRO A 22 11.48 -14.13 9.22
N GLY A 23 11.94 -13.87 10.42
CA GLY A 23 13.31 -13.45 10.68
C GLY A 23 13.55 -13.18 12.17
N TYR A 24 14.78 -13.53 12.65
CA TYR A 24 15.15 -13.26 14.02
C TYR A 24 15.20 -11.74 14.30
N PRO A 25 14.67 -11.24 15.43
CA PRO A 25 14.19 -11.99 16.61
C PRO A 25 12.66 -12.20 16.66
N VAL A 26 11.91 -11.95 15.59
CA VAL A 26 10.43 -11.90 15.61
C VAL A 26 9.74 -13.09 14.93
N THR A 27 10.46 -14.16 14.60
CA THR A 27 9.86 -15.35 13.97
C THR A 27 8.82 -16.00 14.89
N ASP A 28 9.16 -16.26 16.14
CA ASP A 28 8.26 -16.91 17.11
C ASP A 28 7.04 -16.01 17.38
N LEU A 29 7.23 -14.71 17.45
CA LEU A 29 6.12 -13.75 17.58
C LEU A 29 5.16 -13.85 16.39
N ALA A 30 5.68 -13.92 15.16
CA ALA A 30 4.85 -14.02 13.96
C ALA A 30 4.02 -15.32 13.95
N GLU A 31 4.61 -16.44 14.38
CA GLU A 31 3.90 -17.72 14.54
C GLU A 31 2.79 -17.64 15.59
N LYS A 32 3.08 -17.06 16.76
CA LYS A 32 2.10 -16.87 17.85
C LYS A 32 0.95 -15.94 17.47
N CYS A 33 1.22 -14.96 16.60
CA CYS A 33 0.20 -14.07 16.06
C CYS A 33 -0.57 -14.67 14.86
N HIS A 34 -0.30 -15.93 14.50
CA HIS A 34 -0.90 -16.57 13.31
C HIS A 34 -0.75 -15.73 12.04
N ALA A 35 0.41 -15.08 11.89
CA ALA A 35 0.65 -14.16 10.80
C ALA A 35 0.62 -14.88 9.43
N GLU A 36 -0.04 -14.27 8.46
CA GLU A 36 0.01 -14.69 7.07
C GLU A 36 1.39 -14.31 6.49
N TYR A 37 2.17 -15.31 6.06
CA TYR A 37 3.47 -15.06 5.46
C TYR A 37 3.34 -14.60 4.02
N THR A 38 4.20 -13.64 3.64
CA THR A 38 4.27 -13.07 2.29
C THR A 38 5.65 -13.30 1.68
N VAL A 39 5.74 -13.23 0.35
CA VAL A 39 7.01 -13.46 -0.37
C VAL A 39 8.05 -12.38 -0.09
N ASN A 40 7.65 -11.17 0.34
CA ASN A 40 8.56 -10.14 0.84
C ASN A 40 7.82 -9.13 1.74
N GLU A 41 8.60 -8.31 2.43
CA GLU A 41 8.09 -7.33 3.43
C GLU A 41 7.30 -6.18 2.79
N LYS A 42 7.61 -5.83 1.54
CA LYS A 42 6.86 -4.83 0.78
C LYS A 42 5.39 -5.27 0.62
N ILE A 43 5.17 -6.53 0.22
CA ILE A 43 3.83 -7.09 0.06
C ILE A 43 3.11 -7.19 1.41
N ALA A 44 3.82 -7.57 2.47
CA ALA A 44 3.24 -7.59 3.82
C ALA A 44 2.64 -6.24 4.20
N LEU A 45 3.39 -5.16 3.98
CA LEU A 45 2.89 -3.81 4.25
C LEU A 45 1.78 -3.39 3.27
N GLU A 46 1.89 -3.71 1.99
CA GLU A 46 0.86 -3.42 1.00
C GLU A 46 -0.47 -4.12 1.31
N TYR A 47 -0.43 -5.37 1.78
CA TYR A 47 -1.63 -6.07 2.28
C TYR A 47 -2.23 -5.37 3.50
N ALA A 48 -1.39 -4.97 4.47
CA ALA A 48 -1.85 -4.21 5.63
C ALA A 48 -2.49 -2.87 5.25
N LEU A 49 -1.93 -2.16 4.27
CA LEU A 49 -2.51 -0.94 3.71
C LEU A 49 -3.85 -1.20 3.01
N GLY A 50 -3.97 -2.32 2.30
CA GLY A 50 -5.24 -2.77 1.72
C GLY A 50 -6.30 -3.06 2.78
N MET A 51 -5.92 -3.73 3.88
CA MET A 51 -6.80 -3.95 5.03
C MET A 51 -7.27 -2.63 5.64
N SER A 52 -6.35 -1.68 5.81
CA SER A 52 -6.67 -0.33 6.29
C SER A 52 -7.72 0.37 5.41
N LEU A 53 -7.59 0.30 4.08
CA LEU A 53 -8.59 0.84 3.15
C LEU A 53 -9.97 0.20 3.31
N SER A 54 -10.01 -1.06 3.77
CA SER A 54 -11.25 -1.80 4.10
C SER A 54 -11.77 -1.52 5.51
N GLY A 55 -11.15 -0.59 6.26
CA GLY A 55 -11.53 -0.22 7.62
C GLY A 55 -11.10 -1.24 8.68
N LYS A 56 -10.12 -2.08 8.40
CA LYS A 56 -9.61 -3.12 9.29
C LYS A 56 -8.17 -2.81 9.72
N ARG A 57 -7.90 -2.93 11.02
CA ARG A 57 -6.56 -2.77 11.59
C ARG A 57 -5.64 -3.92 11.20
N ALA A 58 -4.39 -3.63 10.90
CA ALA A 58 -3.42 -4.65 10.51
C ALA A 58 -2.05 -4.45 11.18
N VAL A 59 -1.37 -5.57 11.43
CA VAL A 59 0.00 -5.61 11.93
C VAL A 59 0.91 -6.26 10.91
N VAL A 60 2.12 -5.73 10.77
CA VAL A 60 3.19 -6.31 9.95
C VAL A 60 4.37 -6.62 10.85
N ILE A 61 4.83 -7.87 10.89
CA ILE A 61 5.96 -8.32 11.72
C ILE A 61 7.16 -8.61 10.84
N VAL A 62 8.23 -7.85 11.02
CA VAL A 62 9.46 -7.96 10.22
C VAL A 62 10.70 -7.77 11.06
N LYS A 63 11.82 -8.40 10.64
CA LYS A 63 13.13 -8.08 11.22
C LYS A 63 13.64 -6.73 10.68
N ASN A 64 14.66 -6.18 11.34
CA ASN A 64 15.30 -4.92 10.98
C ASN A 64 15.65 -4.80 9.48
N ALA A 65 16.24 -5.83 8.87
CA ALA A 65 16.62 -5.80 7.45
C ALA A 65 15.41 -5.69 6.51
N GLY A 66 14.25 -6.24 6.91
CA GLY A 66 12.99 -6.17 6.17
C GLY A 66 12.43 -4.75 6.06
N MET A 67 12.78 -3.86 6.99
CA MET A 67 12.41 -2.44 6.94
C MET A 67 12.93 -1.75 5.66
N ASN A 68 14.05 -2.22 5.11
CA ASN A 68 14.59 -1.67 3.85
C ASN A 68 13.66 -1.97 2.67
N THR A 69 13.12 -3.19 2.61
CA THR A 69 12.27 -3.67 1.51
C THR A 69 10.90 -2.96 1.50
N LEU A 70 10.32 -2.71 2.69
CA LEU A 70 9.01 -2.08 2.81
C LEU A 70 9.03 -0.55 2.85
N SER A 71 10.19 0.10 2.71
CA SER A 71 10.31 1.56 2.86
C SER A 71 9.54 2.35 1.79
N ASP A 72 9.42 1.85 0.57
CA ASP A 72 8.65 2.52 -0.49
C ASP A 72 7.16 2.68 -0.14
N PRO A 73 6.38 1.62 0.15
CA PRO A 73 4.99 1.80 0.59
C PRO A 73 4.88 2.49 1.95
N LEU A 74 5.87 2.37 2.85
CA LEU A 74 5.88 3.05 4.14
C LEU A 74 5.88 4.58 3.97
N VAL A 75 6.79 5.12 3.17
CA VAL A 75 6.86 6.56 2.87
C VAL A 75 5.62 7.01 2.11
N SER A 76 5.20 6.25 1.11
CA SER A 76 4.03 6.59 0.28
C SER A 76 2.73 6.66 1.11
N ALA A 77 2.59 5.81 2.13
CA ALA A 77 1.43 5.81 3.02
C ALA A 77 1.26 7.13 3.79
N THR A 78 2.36 7.80 4.14
CA THR A 78 2.33 9.10 4.82
C THR A 78 1.66 10.18 3.98
N TYR A 79 1.78 10.11 2.64
CA TYR A 79 1.19 11.08 1.71
C TYR A 79 -0.15 10.66 1.12
N GLN A 80 -0.66 9.49 1.51
CA GLN A 80 -1.97 9.00 1.09
C GLN A 80 -3.00 8.99 2.23
N GLY A 81 -2.54 8.79 3.47
CA GLY A 81 -3.37 8.56 4.65
C GLY A 81 -3.85 7.11 4.78
N LEU A 82 -4.54 6.84 5.88
CA LEU A 82 -5.05 5.51 6.26
C LEU A 82 -6.50 5.63 6.76
N LYS A 83 -7.32 4.58 6.56
CA LYS A 83 -8.67 4.51 7.15
C LYS A 83 -8.70 3.83 8.50
N ALA A 84 -7.87 2.80 8.70
CA ALA A 84 -7.71 2.08 9.96
C ALA A 84 -6.23 1.92 10.29
N GLY A 85 -5.90 1.66 11.55
CA GLY A 85 -4.53 1.59 12.03
C GLY A 85 -3.69 0.51 11.35
N VAL A 86 -2.45 0.85 11.01
CA VAL A 86 -1.41 -0.07 10.52
C VAL A 86 -0.18 0.10 11.38
N VAL A 87 0.27 -1.01 11.97
CA VAL A 87 1.43 -1.03 12.86
C VAL A 87 2.47 -2.01 12.31
N ILE A 88 3.73 -1.57 12.26
CA ILE A 88 4.87 -2.44 11.98
C ILE A 88 5.55 -2.78 13.31
N ILE A 89 5.72 -4.06 13.59
CA ILE A 89 6.58 -4.56 14.67
C ILE A 89 7.94 -4.87 14.05
N ALA A 90 8.92 -4.02 14.34
CA ALA A 90 10.27 -4.13 13.82
C ALA A 90 11.21 -4.77 14.86
N GLY A 91 11.67 -5.97 14.57
CA GLY A 91 12.62 -6.68 15.42
C GLY A 91 14.07 -6.30 15.13
N ASP A 92 14.70 -5.54 16.01
CA ASP A 92 16.11 -5.16 15.89
C ASP A 92 17.00 -6.15 16.61
N ASP A 93 17.81 -6.87 15.83
CA ASP A 93 18.86 -7.75 16.32
C ASP A 93 20.11 -6.93 16.71
N THR A 94 20.09 -6.39 17.92
CA THR A 94 21.14 -5.47 18.41
C THR A 94 22.51 -6.10 18.56
N GLU A 95 22.57 -7.43 18.72
CA GLU A 95 23.80 -8.21 18.89
C GLU A 95 24.23 -8.97 17.61
N VAL A 96 23.44 -8.87 16.55
CA VAL A 96 23.69 -9.56 15.24
C VAL A 96 23.78 -11.08 15.43
N ARG A 97 22.85 -11.66 16.20
CA ARG A 97 22.82 -13.12 16.44
C ARG A 97 22.23 -13.88 15.26
N GLY A 98 21.26 -13.29 14.52
CA GLY A 98 20.58 -13.93 13.38
C GLY A 98 20.42 -13.00 12.17
N SER A 99 20.92 -11.78 12.24
CA SER A 99 20.86 -10.79 11.16
C SER A 99 22.21 -10.56 10.51
N GLN A 100 22.24 -10.16 9.25
CA GLN A 100 23.47 -9.86 8.49
C GLN A 100 24.04 -8.49 8.85
N THR A 101 23.20 -7.59 9.36
CA THR A 101 23.59 -6.21 9.68
C THR A 101 22.97 -5.77 11.01
N ARG A 102 23.65 -4.87 11.70
CA ARG A 102 23.09 -4.10 12.80
C ARG A 102 22.38 -2.88 12.21
N GLN A 103 21.08 -2.80 12.37
CA GLN A 103 20.27 -1.70 11.88
C GLN A 103 19.35 -1.21 12.98
N ASP A 104 19.13 0.10 13.03
CA ASP A 104 18.24 0.77 13.97
C ASP A 104 16.96 1.17 13.26
N SER A 105 15.89 0.41 13.46
CA SER A 105 14.60 0.61 12.80
C SER A 105 13.90 1.92 13.22
N ARG A 106 14.33 2.58 14.30
CA ARG A 106 13.80 3.90 14.69
C ARG A 106 14.03 4.97 13.64
N LYS A 107 15.08 4.82 12.82
CA LYS A 107 15.41 5.78 11.76
C LYS A 107 14.32 5.91 10.69
N TYR A 108 13.50 4.89 10.50
CA TYR A 108 12.35 4.96 9.60
C TYR A 108 11.26 5.93 10.07
N GLY A 109 11.21 6.22 11.38
CA GLY A 109 10.36 7.27 11.93
C GLY A 109 10.66 8.65 11.34
N GLU A 110 11.94 8.96 11.14
CA GLU A 110 12.38 10.20 10.49
C GLU A 110 12.14 10.16 8.97
N VAL A 111 12.54 9.05 8.31
CA VAL A 111 12.42 8.89 6.84
C VAL A 111 10.98 9.01 6.37
N ALA A 112 10.04 8.37 7.07
CA ALA A 112 8.63 8.37 6.70
C ALA A 112 7.79 9.40 7.48
N SER A 113 8.36 10.11 8.44
CA SER A 113 7.65 11.05 9.34
C SER A 113 6.48 10.37 10.07
N ILE A 114 6.75 9.26 10.76
CA ILE A 114 5.75 8.40 11.41
C ILE A 114 6.05 8.19 12.89
N PRO A 115 5.04 7.84 13.73
CA PRO A 115 5.26 7.50 15.13
C PRO A 115 6.12 6.25 15.30
N VAL A 116 7.04 6.29 16.25
CA VAL A 116 7.86 5.14 16.67
C VAL A 116 7.76 4.98 18.18
N LEU A 117 7.39 3.79 18.61
CA LEU A 117 7.32 3.39 20.00
C LEU A 117 8.46 2.40 20.30
N GLU A 118 9.15 2.60 21.41
CA GLU A 118 10.18 1.70 21.91
C GLU A 118 9.82 1.31 23.36
N PRO A 119 8.90 0.33 23.53
CA PRO A 119 8.40 -0.03 24.85
C PRO A 119 9.46 -0.74 25.69
N THR A 120 9.39 -0.53 26.99
CA THR A 120 9.99 -1.43 27.99
C THR A 120 9.20 -2.74 28.08
N THR A 121 9.73 -3.72 28.79
CA THR A 121 9.02 -5.02 28.97
C THR A 121 7.63 -4.84 29.59
N ASP A 122 7.49 -3.95 30.58
CA ASP A 122 6.22 -3.71 31.27
C ASP A 122 5.19 -2.95 30.39
N GLU A 123 5.65 -2.19 29.41
CA GLU A 123 4.81 -1.43 28.49
C GLU A 123 4.46 -2.21 27.21
N LEU A 124 5.12 -3.35 26.99
CA LEU A 124 5.09 -4.05 25.70
C LEU A 124 3.66 -4.37 25.22
N CYS A 125 2.81 -4.94 26.07
CA CYS A 125 1.43 -5.27 25.71
C CYS A 125 0.59 -4.03 25.40
N PHE A 126 0.78 -2.95 26.18
CA PHE A 126 0.04 -1.70 25.99
C PHE A 126 0.49 -0.92 24.76
N SER A 127 1.72 -1.13 24.30
CA SER A 127 2.28 -0.44 23.13
C SER A 127 1.52 -0.74 21.85
N VAL A 128 0.89 -1.92 21.73
CA VAL A 128 0.14 -2.30 20.50
C VAL A 128 -1.04 -1.37 20.28
N GLU A 129 -1.90 -1.24 21.30
CA GLU A 129 -3.06 -0.36 21.19
C GLU A 129 -2.64 1.13 21.11
N ALA A 130 -1.60 1.53 21.82
CA ALA A 130 -1.04 2.88 21.72
C ALA A 130 -0.52 3.19 20.30
N ALA A 131 0.14 2.23 19.65
CA ALA A 131 0.60 2.36 18.29
C ALA A 131 -0.57 2.41 17.28
N MET A 132 -1.60 1.57 17.47
CA MET A 132 -2.82 1.61 16.65
C MET A 132 -3.52 2.97 16.74
N GLN A 133 -3.70 3.49 17.95
CA GLN A 133 -4.28 4.82 18.16
C GLN A 133 -3.41 5.93 17.56
N SER A 134 -2.09 5.85 17.69
CA SER A 134 -1.17 6.81 17.07
C SER A 134 -1.27 6.75 15.54
N SER A 135 -1.33 5.54 14.96
CA SER A 135 -1.52 5.33 13.53
C SER A 135 -2.81 5.98 13.04
N GLU A 136 -3.92 5.77 13.74
CA GLU A 136 -5.22 6.33 13.39
C GLU A 136 -5.28 7.84 13.61
N THR A 137 -4.74 8.34 14.72
CA THR A 137 -4.73 9.78 15.03
C THR A 137 -3.98 10.58 13.97
N TYR A 138 -2.84 10.07 13.53
CA TYR A 138 -1.98 10.76 12.56
C TYR A 138 -2.18 10.26 11.13
N SER A 139 -3.08 9.30 10.90
CA SER A 139 -3.41 8.71 9.58
C SER A 139 -2.17 8.21 8.83
N ARG A 140 -1.26 7.53 9.52
CA ARG A 140 -0.02 6.98 8.97
C ARG A 140 0.41 5.72 9.73
N VAL A 141 1.27 4.93 9.13
CA VAL A 141 1.82 3.74 9.76
C VAL A 141 2.54 4.13 11.07
N ALA A 142 2.46 3.29 12.11
CA ALA A 142 3.28 3.43 13.30
C ALA A 142 4.25 2.25 13.43
N ILE A 143 5.39 2.46 14.08
CA ILE A 143 6.38 1.40 14.33
C ILE A 143 6.43 1.11 15.84
N ILE A 144 6.42 -0.17 16.22
CA ILE A 144 6.87 -0.67 17.50
C ILE A 144 8.22 -1.34 17.28
N ARG A 145 9.27 -0.76 17.85
CA ARG A 145 10.60 -1.36 17.85
C ARG A 145 10.75 -2.31 19.01
N VAL A 146 11.13 -3.56 18.73
CA VAL A 146 11.42 -4.57 19.76
C VAL A 146 12.82 -5.14 19.59
N THR A 147 13.39 -5.64 20.69
CA THR A 147 14.70 -6.30 20.71
C THR A 147 14.60 -7.67 21.37
N PRO A 148 15.56 -8.58 21.16
CA PRO A 148 15.57 -9.87 21.85
C PRO A 148 15.46 -9.75 23.35
N ALA A 149 16.12 -8.76 23.95
CA ALA A 149 16.11 -8.54 25.40
C ALA A 149 14.69 -8.25 25.95
N VAL A 150 13.89 -7.49 25.21
CA VAL A 150 12.51 -7.18 25.60
C VAL A 150 11.58 -8.37 25.39
N LEU A 151 11.71 -9.08 24.28
CA LEU A 151 10.86 -10.24 23.94
C LEU A 151 11.11 -11.43 24.85
N ASP A 152 12.37 -11.71 25.19
CA ASP A 152 12.77 -12.85 26.04
C ASP A 152 12.58 -12.59 27.54
N ALA A 153 12.31 -11.37 27.96
CA ALA A 153 12.12 -11.04 29.37
C ALA A 153 10.95 -11.80 29.99
N GLY A 154 11.06 -12.10 31.28
CA GLY A 154 9.96 -12.68 32.04
C GLY A 154 8.97 -11.62 32.50
N ILE A 155 7.67 -11.88 32.37
CA ILE A 155 6.60 -11.06 32.94
C ILE A 155 5.77 -11.87 33.93
N SER A 156 5.32 -11.22 35.00
CA SER A 156 4.54 -11.86 36.06
C SER A 156 3.04 -11.87 35.76
N ASP A 157 2.55 -10.85 35.08
CA ASP A 157 1.14 -10.67 34.78
C ASP A 157 0.95 -10.05 33.39
N VAL A 158 -0.14 -10.39 32.70
CA VAL A 158 -0.50 -9.85 31.40
C VAL A 158 -1.84 -9.16 31.54
N SER A 159 -1.80 -7.83 31.57
CA SER A 159 -2.99 -7.01 31.37
C SER A 159 -3.06 -6.57 29.92
N LEU A 160 -4.10 -6.99 29.20
CA LEU A 160 -4.31 -6.53 27.84
C LEU A 160 -5.05 -5.21 27.83
N PRO A 161 -4.63 -4.24 27.00
CA PRO A 161 -5.38 -3.02 26.81
C PRO A 161 -6.71 -3.30 26.11
N GLU A 162 -7.74 -2.58 26.50
CA GLU A 162 -9.01 -2.62 25.79
C GLU A 162 -8.83 -2.01 24.37
N ARG A 163 -9.28 -2.74 23.36
CA ARG A 163 -9.31 -2.24 21.97
C ARG A 163 -10.25 -1.04 21.88
N ARG A 164 -9.72 0.08 21.41
CA ARG A 164 -10.50 1.29 21.16
C ARG A 164 -10.73 1.44 19.67
N ASN A 165 -11.96 1.64 19.27
CA ASN A 165 -12.27 1.92 17.87
C ASN A 165 -11.81 3.33 17.53
N GLY A 166 -10.87 3.44 16.63
CA GLY A 166 -10.39 4.68 16.02
C GLY A 166 -10.49 4.58 14.50
N TYR A 167 -10.43 5.72 13.85
CA TYR A 167 -10.39 5.78 12.39
C TYR A 167 -9.36 6.82 11.99
N GLY A 168 -8.52 6.46 11.03
CA GLY A 168 -7.68 7.41 10.34
C GLY A 168 -8.45 8.16 9.25
N ILE A 169 -7.75 9.01 8.53
CA ILE A 169 -8.29 9.79 7.43
C ILE A 169 -7.51 9.44 6.16
N LEU A 170 -8.18 8.81 5.21
CA LEU A 170 -7.67 8.77 3.84
C LEU A 170 -7.75 10.19 3.29
N PHE A 171 -6.65 10.69 2.73
CA PHE A 171 -6.62 12.08 2.28
C PHE A 171 -7.64 12.33 1.17
N PRO A 172 -8.32 13.50 1.18
CA PRO A 172 -9.37 13.82 0.23
C PRO A 172 -8.96 13.63 -1.24
N ASP A 173 -9.88 13.16 -2.05
CA ASP A 173 -9.62 12.81 -3.45
C ASP A 173 -9.50 14.02 -4.37
N ASP A 174 -10.04 15.15 -3.97
CA ASP A 174 -9.95 16.43 -4.68
C ASP A 174 -8.61 17.16 -4.47
N LEU A 175 -7.76 16.69 -3.54
CA LEU A 175 -6.43 17.26 -3.35
C LEU A 175 -5.51 16.92 -4.52
N THR A 176 -4.77 17.93 -4.98
CA THR A 176 -3.64 17.71 -5.88
C THR A 176 -2.52 16.93 -5.17
N MET A 177 -1.51 16.48 -5.90
CA MET A 177 -0.33 15.86 -5.27
C MET A 177 0.37 16.84 -4.31
N GLY A 178 0.47 18.13 -4.70
CA GLY A 178 0.98 19.18 -3.82
C GLY A 178 0.14 19.37 -2.57
N GLY A 179 -1.18 19.45 -2.72
CA GLY A 179 -2.11 19.58 -1.60
C GLY A 179 -2.06 18.38 -0.62
N LYS A 180 -1.81 17.15 -1.13
CA LYS A 180 -1.57 15.99 -0.25
C LYS A 180 -0.27 16.12 0.53
N CYS A 181 0.80 16.62 -0.10
CA CYS A 181 2.06 16.88 0.60
C CYS A 181 1.87 17.94 1.70
N GLU A 182 1.22 19.06 1.40
CA GLU A 182 0.91 20.11 2.38
C GLU A 182 0.10 19.55 3.58
N TYR A 183 -0.88 18.69 3.29
CA TYR A 183 -1.69 18.06 4.32
C TYR A 183 -0.86 17.10 5.20
N ALA A 184 0.00 16.28 4.59
CA ALA A 184 0.90 15.37 5.31
C ALA A 184 1.93 16.13 6.16
N GLU A 185 2.49 17.22 5.65
CA GLU A 185 3.44 18.09 6.37
C GLU A 185 2.79 18.74 7.59
N HIS A 186 1.54 19.21 7.45
CA HIS A 186 0.78 19.73 8.59
C HIS A 186 0.59 18.67 9.69
N ILE A 187 0.17 17.44 9.34
CA ILE A 187 0.05 16.35 10.30
C ILE A 187 1.41 16.04 10.96
N THR A 188 2.50 16.08 10.19
CA THR A 188 3.85 15.87 10.71
C THR A 188 4.21 16.92 11.77
N ALA A 189 3.93 18.18 11.51
CA ALA A 189 4.19 19.27 12.44
C ALA A 189 3.34 19.14 13.72
N VAL A 190 2.06 18.75 13.58
CA VAL A 190 1.19 18.45 14.75
C VAL A 190 1.76 17.29 15.57
N MET A 191 2.18 16.20 14.92
CA MET A 191 2.77 15.04 15.59
C MET A 191 4.05 15.39 16.36
N LYS A 192 4.87 16.29 15.80
CA LYS A 192 6.10 16.79 16.43
C LYS A 192 5.87 17.90 17.46
N ASN A 193 4.61 18.27 17.72
CA ASN A 193 4.24 19.40 18.58
C ASN A 193 4.87 20.73 18.16
N GLU A 194 5.02 20.93 16.85
CA GLU A 194 5.48 22.19 16.27
C GLU A 194 4.33 23.18 16.16
N ARG A 195 4.65 24.49 16.13
CA ARG A 195 3.63 25.52 15.96
C ARG A 195 3.10 25.50 14.52
N VAL A 196 1.83 25.14 14.35
CA VAL A 196 1.14 25.08 13.05
C VAL A 196 -0.07 26.00 13.03
N PRO A 197 -0.52 26.47 11.85
CA PRO A 197 -1.81 27.11 11.72
C PRO A 197 -2.95 26.22 12.19
N GLU A 198 -3.94 26.80 12.84
CA GLU A 198 -5.12 26.07 13.35
C GLU A 198 -5.91 25.40 12.21
N LYS A 199 -5.86 26.01 11.03
CA LYS A 199 -6.51 25.49 9.83
C LYS A 199 -5.58 25.63 8.62
N ILE A 200 -5.44 24.53 7.86
CA ILE A 200 -4.78 24.54 6.56
C ILE A 200 -5.84 24.52 5.45
N VAL A 201 -5.47 25.05 4.30
CA VAL A 201 -6.27 25.00 3.06
C VAL A 201 -5.36 24.42 1.98
N PRO A 202 -5.22 23.09 1.94
CA PRO A 202 -4.35 22.44 0.95
C PRO A 202 -4.87 22.67 -0.47
N GLU A 203 -3.96 22.64 -1.45
CA GLU A 203 -4.32 22.82 -2.84
C GLU A 203 -5.24 21.68 -3.35
N THR A 204 -6.37 22.08 -3.95
CA THR A 204 -7.31 21.17 -4.63
C THR A 204 -7.25 21.36 -6.14
N PHE A 205 -7.81 20.41 -6.92
CA PHE A 205 -7.97 20.60 -8.37
C PHE A 205 -8.80 21.85 -8.69
N ALA A 206 -9.82 22.13 -7.89
CA ALA A 206 -10.65 23.33 -8.06
C ALA A 206 -9.87 24.63 -7.79
N SER A 207 -9.03 24.68 -6.74
CA SER A 207 -8.23 25.85 -6.43
C SER A 207 -7.08 26.08 -7.42
N ARG A 208 -6.51 25.00 -7.96
CA ARG A 208 -5.50 25.06 -9.02
C ARG A 208 -6.09 25.52 -10.35
N GLY A 209 -7.35 25.20 -10.64
CA GLY A 209 -8.06 25.54 -11.87
C GLY A 209 -7.69 24.71 -13.09
N HIS A 210 -6.77 23.77 -12.98
CA HIS A 210 -6.40 22.84 -14.04
C HIS A 210 -5.92 21.49 -13.48
N TYR A 211 -5.94 20.45 -14.31
CA TYR A 211 -5.46 19.13 -13.98
C TYR A 211 -4.88 18.43 -15.20
N ARG A 212 -3.96 17.48 -14.96
CA ARG A 212 -3.42 16.63 -16.02
C ARG A 212 -4.27 15.39 -16.18
N THR A 213 -4.55 15.02 -17.42
CA THR A 213 -5.21 13.76 -17.79
C THR A 213 -4.34 13.01 -18.81
N VAL A 214 -4.83 11.87 -19.31
CA VAL A 214 -4.11 11.06 -20.30
C VAL A 214 -3.84 11.84 -21.60
N CYS A 215 -2.88 11.39 -22.40
CA CYS A 215 -2.53 12.03 -23.67
C CYS A 215 -3.73 12.12 -24.62
N ARG A 216 -3.72 13.11 -25.51
CA ARG A 216 -4.82 13.36 -26.45
C ARG A 216 -5.20 12.13 -27.26
N THR A 217 -4.21 11.39 -27.76
CA THR A 217 -4.38 10.14 -28.57
C THR A 217 -3.99 8.89 -27.77
N CYS A 218 -4.17 8.91 -26.45
CA CYS A 218 -3.86 7.77 -25.58
C CYS A 218 -4.64 6.51 -26.03
N PRO A 219 -3.96 5.38 -26.27
CA PRO A 219 -4.59 4.13 -26.71
C PRO A 219 -5.52 3.54 -25.63
N TYR A 220 -5.35 3.93 -24.38
CA TYR A 220 -6.14 3.43 -23.24
C TYR A 220 -7.36 4.29 -22.90
N LYS A 221 -7.65 5.34 -23.67
CA LYS A 221 -8.83 6.20 -23.43
C LYS A 221 -10.15 5.43 -23.34
N PRO A 222 -10.44 4.45 -24.24
CA PRO A 222 -11.65 3.62 -24.12
C PRO A 222 -11.70 2.87 -22.78
N LEU A 223 -10.60 2.21 -22.39
CA LEU A 223 -10.47 1.50 -21.13
C LEU A 223 -10.79 2.41 -19.92
N PHE A 224 -10.17 3.60 -19.85
CA PHE A 224 -10.42 4.54 -18.75
C PHE A 224 -11.88 4.97 -18.68
N SER A 225 -12.53 5.17 -19.83
CA SER A 225 -13.94 5.56 -19.90
C SER A 225 -14.87 4.43 -19.47
N PHE A 226 -14.62 3.20 -19.90
CA PHE A 226 -15.39 2.02 -19.49
C PHE A 226 -15.23 1.78 -17.99
N LEU A 227 -14.00 1.80 -17.46
CA LEU A 227 -13.76 1.63 -16.03
C LEU A 227 -14.48 2.68 -15.20
N LYS A 228 -14.44 3.95 -15.59
CA LYS A 228 -15.19 5.00 -14.89
C LYS A 228 -16.66 4.65 -14.77
N ASN A 229 -17.30 4.27 -15.86
CA ASN A 229 -18.72 3.96 -15.89
C ASN A 229 -19.03 2.71 -15.04
N THR A 230 -18.30 1.62 -15.28
CA THR A 230 -18.54 0.34 -14.60
C THR A 230 -18.25 0.42 -13.10
N LEU A 231 -17.17 1.08 -12.69
CA LEU A 231 -16.84 1.26 -11.26
C LEU A 231 -17.87 2.14 -10.54
N SER A 232 -18.35 3.20 -11.21
CA SER A 232 -19.40 4.06 -10.65
C SER A 232 -20.72 3.32 -10.48
N GLN A 233 -21.11 2.48 -11.46
CA GLN A 233 -22.33 1.67 -11.38
C GLN A 233 -22.27 0.63 -10.25
N ASN A 234 -21.10 0.06 -10.00
CA ASN A 234 -20.86 -0.93 -8.94
C ASN A 234 -20.51 -0.31 -7.58
N ASN A 235 -20.52 1.02 -7.47
CA ASN A 235 -20.13 1.75 -6.25
C ASN A 235 -18.79 1.25 -5.67
N THR A 236 -17.80 1.08 -6.54
CA THR A 236 -16.45 0.62 -6.20
C THR A 236 -15.39 1.49 -6.86
N ALA A 237 -14.12 1.24 -6.53
CA ALA A 237 -12.97 1.98 -7.05
C ALA A 237 -11.84 1.01 -7.41
N ALA A 238 -10.83 1.49 -8.12
CA ALA A 238 -9.60 0.75 -8.39
C ALA A 238 -8.44 1.27 -7.55
N ILE A 239 -7.45 0.42 -7.30
CA ILE A 239 -6.13 0.83 -6.82
C ILE A 239 -5.22 0.95 -8.04
N CYS A 240 -4.59 2.12 -8.20
CA CYS A 240 -3.78 2.41 -9.38
C CYS A 240 -2.32 2.70 -9.01
N ASP A 241 -1.40 2.20 -9.82
CA ASP A 241 0.02 2.43 -9.63
C ASP A 241 0.49 3.79 -10.13
N THR A 242 1.66 4.19 -9.68
CA THR A 242 2.41 5.34 -10.19
C THR A 242 2.67 5.16 -11.69
N GLY A 243 2.35 6.18 -12.48
CA GLY A 243 2.42 6.18 -13.94
C GLY A 243 1.10 6.64 -14.57
N CYS A 244 0.88 6.25 -15.83
CA CYS A 244 -0.34 6.64 -16.55
C CYS A 244 -1.63 6.15 -15.88
N SER A 245 -1.60 5.00 -15.21
CA SER A 245 -2.73 4.48 -14.44
C SER A 245 -3.16 5.43 -13.32
N LEU A 246 -2.23 6.15 -12.68
CA LEU A 246 -2.55 7.11 -11.63
C LEU A 246 -3.29 8.36 -12.15
N LEU A 247 -3.18 8.70 -13.43
CA LEU A 247 -3.95 9.79 -14.03
C LEU A 247 -5.46 9.56 -13.97
N SER A 248 -5.89 8.31 -13.72
CA SER A 248 -7.30 7.98 -13.45
C SER A 248 -7.82 8.54 -12.13
N LYS A 249 -6.96 9.03 -11.24
CA LYS A 249 -7.33 9.78 -10.04
C LYS A 249 -7.84 11.18 -10.38
N ASN A 250 -7.29 11.77 -11.43
CA ASN A 250 -7.64 13.13 -11.85
C ASN A 250 -8.96 13.15 -12.62
N PRO A 251 -9.69 14.28 -12.59
CA PRO A 251 -10.80 14.46 -13.51
C PRO A 251 -10.36 14.23 -14.97
N PRO A 252 -11.21 13.78 -15.87
CA PRO A 252 -12.64 13.46 -15.66
C PRO A 252 -12.89 12.04 -15.13
N PHE A 253 -11.86 11.24 -14.84
CA PHE A 253 -11.99 9.82 -14.47
C PHE A 253 -12.35 9.62 -13.00
N SER A 254 -11.51 10.08 -12.08
CA SER A 254 -11.72 10.15 -10.61
C SER A 254 -12.14 8.82 -9.95
N TYR A 255 -11.59 7.67 -10.39
CA TYR A 255 -11.91 6.35 -9.83
C TYR A 255 -10.76 5.66 -9.10
N SER A 256 -9.56 6.24 -9.11
CA SER A 256 -8.44 5.68 -8.35
C SER A 256 -8.54 6.05 -6.86
N LEU A 257 -8.69 5.04 -6.00
CA LEU A 257 -8.86 5.25 -4.56
C LEU A 257 -7.55 5.63 -3.86
N ALA A 258 -6.47 4.93 -4.16
CA ALA A 258 -5.18 5.09 -3.48
C ALA A 258 -4.00 4.69 -4.36
N ASN A 259 -2.80 5.19 -3.97
CA ASN A 259 -1.51 4.78 -4.52
C ASN A 259 -0.48 4.74 -3.38
N TYR A 260 0.19 3.60 -3.20
CA TYR A 260 1.19 3.40 -2.15
C TYR A 260 2.57 3.02 -2.71
N GLY A 261 2.91 3.55 -3.87
CA GLY A 261 4.20 3.34 -4.53
C GLY A 261 4.10 2.55 -5.83
N LEU A 262 5.24 2.40 -6.50
CA LEU A 262 5.33 1.72 -7.80
C LEU A 262 5.22 0.20 -7.64
N GLY A 263 4.25 -0.43 -8.31
CA GLY A 263 3.98 -1.87 -8.24
C GLY A 263 3.15 -2.29 -7.02
N SER A 264 2.59 -1.34 -6.25
CA SER A 264 1.82 -1.63 -5.03
C SER A 264 0.37 -2.02 -5.29
N SER A 265 -0.19 -1.63 -6.44
CA SER A 265 -1.63 -1.74 -6.69
C SER A 265 -2.17 -3.18 -6.61
N PRO A 266 -1.48 -4.25 -7.06
CA PRO A 266 -2.01 -5.61 -6.96
C PRO A 266 -2.21 -6.05 -5.50
N ALA A 267 -1.19 -5.90 -4.65
CA ALA A 267 -1.27 -6.33 -3.25
C ALA A 267 -2.29 -5.52 -2.46
N VAL A 268 -2.27 -4.19 -2.58
CA VAL A 268 -3.24 -3.32 -1.90
C VAL A 268 -4.67 -3.63 -2.34
N ALA A 269 -4.90 -3.82 -3.65
CA ALA A 269 -6.22 -4.15 -4.18
C ALA A 269 -6.70 -5.52 -3.70
N ALA A 270 -5.84 -6.52 -3.62
CA ALA A 270 -6.19 -7.87 -3.17
C ALA A 270 -6.79 -7.90 -1.75
N LYS A 271 -6.46 -6.95 -0.91
CA LYS A 271 -7.01 -6.84 0.46
C LYS A 271 -8.02 -5.69 0.61
N SER A 272 -8.38 -5.01 -0.50
CA SER A 272 -9.35 -3.91 -0.48
C SER A 272 -10.41 -4.04 -1.58
N THR A 273 -10.29 -3.29 -2.66
CA THR A 273 -11.30 -3.18 -3.72
C THR A 273 -11.37 -4.39 -4.66
N LYS A 274 -10.39 -5.26 -4.65
CA LYS A 274 -10.20 -6.39 -5.57
C LYS A 274 -9.97 -6.00 -7.03
N ILE A 275 -9.71 -4.73 -7.32
CA ILE A 275 -9.49 -4.21 -8.67
C ILE A 275 -8.20 -3.37 -8.67
N ALA A 276 -7.19 -3.83 -9.41
CA ALA A 276 -5.92 -3.13 -9.61
C ALA A 276 -5.75 -2.67 -11.05
N MET A 277 -5.12 -1.51 -11.24
CA MET A 277 -4.62 -1.07 -12.55
C MET A 277 -3.16 -0.65 -12.43
N THR A 278 -2.30 -1.29 -13.21
CA THR A 278 -0.85 -1.12 -13.16
C THR A 278 -0.26 -0.95 -14.56
N GLY A 279 0.98 -0.52 -14.67
CA GLY A 279 1.73 -0.51 -15.93
C GLY A 279 2.67 -1.70 -16.05
N ASP A 280 3.10 -2.03 -17.26
CA ASP A 280 4.07 -3.10 -17.52
C ASP A 280 5.39 -2.91 -16.75
N PHE A 281 5.93 -1.70 -16.71
CA PHE A 281 7.12 -1.40 -15.91
C PHE A 281 6.87 -1.56 -14.41
N ALA A 282 5.72 -1.16 -13.90
CA ALA A 282 5.36 -1.29 -12.48
C ALA A 282 5.27 -2.77 -12.06
N VAL A 283 4.73 -3.64 -12.96
CA VAL A 283 4.75 -5.10 -12.76
C VAL A 283 6.18 -5.62 -12.64
N LEU A 284 7.07 -5.25 -13.55
CA LEU A 284 8.48 -5.69 -13.52
C LEU A 284 9.25 -5.10 -12.34
N HIS A 285 8.94 -3.89 -11.92
CA HIS A 285 9.62 -3.23 -10.79
C HIS A 285 9.39 -3.98 -9.47
N SER A 286 8.15 -4.27 -9.13
CA SER A 286 7.82 -4.95 -7.87
C SER A 286 6.46 -5.66 -7.88
N GLY A 287 5.55 -5.34 -8.79
CA GLY A 287 4.20 -5.89 -8.83
C GLY A 287 4.16 -7.39 -9.14
N LEU A 288 5.15 -7.94 -9.84
CA LEU A 288 5.21 -9.38 -10.16
C LEU A 288 5.26 -10.24 -8.89
N ASN A 289 6.01 -9.84 -7.87
CA ASN A 289 6.07 -10.56 -6.61
C ASN A 289 4.69 -10.59 -5.92
N ALA A 290 3.92 -9.50 -6.00
CA ALA A 290 2.55 -9.47 -5.49
C ALA A 290 1.62 -10.41 -6.26
N LEU A 291 1.72 -10.46 -7.59
CA LEU A 291 0.92 -11.38 -8.40
C LEU A 291 1.24 -12.84 -8.09
N ILE A 292 2.51 -13.19 -7.85
CA ILE A 292 2.92 -14.53 -7.41
C ILE A 292 2.28 -14.86 -6.06
N ASP A 293 2.41 -13.98 -5.05
CA ASP A 293 1.88 -14.21 -3.71
C ASP A 293 0.35 -14.37 -3.72
N ILE A 294 -0.35 -13.54 -4.48
CA ILE A 294 -1.81 -13.59 -4.68
C ILE A 294 -2.23 -14.90 -5.33
N PHE A 295 -1.52 -15.32 -6.39
CA PHE A 295 -1.82 -16.54 -7.13
C PHE A 295 -1.64 -17.79 -6.26
N GLU A 296 -0.50 -17.92 -5.58
CA GLU A 296 -0.19 -19.06 -4.70
C GLU A 296 -1.17 -19.18 -3.52
N LYS A 297 -1.70 -18.06 -3.04
CA LYS A 297 -2.70 -18.04 -1.96
C LYS A 297 -4.13 -18.19 -2.44
N GLY A 298 -4.38 -18.19 -3.74
CA GLY A 298 -5.73 -18.24 -4.31
C GLY A 298 -6.58 -16.99 -3.97
N GLU A 299 -5.93 -15.85 -3.71
CA GLU A 299 -6.61 -14.60 -3.43
C GLU A 299 -7.32 -14.05 -4.66
N SER A 300 -8.46 -13.41 -4.44
CA SER A 300 -9.23 -12.80 -5.53
C SER A 300 -8.66 -11.44 -5.92
N LEU A 301 -8.35 -11.26 -7.20
CA LEU A 301 -7.92 -9.98 -7.76
C LEU A 301 -8.23 -9.91 -9.26
N PHE A 302 -8.87 -8.84 -9.72
CA PHE A 302 -8.86 -8.43 -11.11
C PHE A 302 -7.76 -7.40 -11.33
N CYS A 303 -6.71 -7.77 -12.08
CA CYS A 303 -5.54 -6.93 -12.34
C CYS A 303 -5.49 -6.51 -13.82
N ILE A 304 -5.64 -5.22 -14.08
CA ILE A 304 -5.52 -4.64 -15.42
C ILE A 304 -4.10 -4.13 -15.61
N VAL A 305 -3.40 -4.62 -16.63
CA VAL A 305 -2.02 -4.24 -16.96
C VAL A 305 -1.99 -3.45 -18.25
N LEU A 306 -1.55 -2.20 -18.18
CA LEU A 306 -1.33 -1.33 -19.34
C LEU A 306 0.04 -1.67 -19.94
N GLN A 307 0.06 -2.32 -21.11
CA GLN A 307 1.29 -2.71 -21.78
C GLN A 307 1.57 -1.82 -22.98
N ASN A 308 2.46 -0.85 -22.83
CA ASN A 308 2.93 0.02 -23.90
C ASN A 308 4.43 -0.16 -24.23
N ARG A 309 5.13 -1.01 -23.48
CA ARG A 309 6.58 -1.24 -23.57
C ARG A 309 7.44 0.02 -23.46
N LYS A 310 6.91 1.04 -22.78
CA LYS A 310 7.56 2.33 -22.60
C LYS A 310 7.33 2.86 -21.18
N MET A 311 8.33 3.48 -20.59
CA MET A 311 8.19 4.30 -19.39
C MET A 311 7.68 5.69 -19.82
N GLY A 312 6.38 5.76 -20.20
CA GLY A 312 5.79 6.90 -20.89
C GLY A 312 5.93 8.23 -20.17
N MET A 313 5.80 8.26 -18.84
CA MET A 313 5.83 9.52 -18.07
C MET A 313 7.24 10.00 -17.69
N THR A 314 8.27 9.23 -17.98
CA THR A 314 9.68 9.53 -17.60
C THR A 314 10.62 9.72 -18.79
N GLY A 315 10.06 9.89 -20.01
CA GLY A 315 10.83 10.15 -21.22
C GLY A 315 10.77 9.05 -22.28
N GLY A 316 9.89 8.06 -22.11
CA GLY A 316 9.61 7.06 -23.15
C GLY A 316 10.69 5.99 -23.30
N GLN A 317 11.48 5.71 -22.26
CA GLN A 317 12.47 4.64 -22.26
C GLN A 317 11.81 3.28 -22.53
N ASP A 318 12.52 2.37 -23.16
CA ASP A 318 12.02 1.03 -23.46
C ASP A 318 11.78 0.22 -22.17
N CYS A 319 10.66 -0.49 -22.14
CA CYS A 319 10.32 -1.45 -21.10
C CYS A 319 10.36 -2.87 -21.70
N PRO A 320 10.96 -3.86 -21.01
CA PRO A 320 10.93 -5.24 -21.44
C PRO A 320 9.49 -5.76 -21.61
N ASP A 321 9.32 -6.79 -22.46
CA ASP A 321 8.04 -7.46 -22.61
C ASP A 321 7.69 -8.26 -21.35
N ILE A 322 6.53 -7.99 -20.76
CA ILE A 322 6.05 -8.67 -19.56
C ILE A 322 5.35 -10.00 -19.84
N LEU A 323 4.89 -10.24 -21.08
CA LEU A 323 4.11 -11.43 -21.44
C LEU A 323 4.79 -12.74 -21.03
N PRO A 324 6.10 -12.95 -21.30
CA PRO A 324 6.77 -14.18 -20.90
C PRO A 324 6.73 -14.46 -19.41
N TYR A 325 6.66 -13.43 -18.58
CA TYR A 325 6.66 -13.55 -17.10
C TYR A 325 5.26 -13.74 -16.51
N LEU A 326 4.20 -13.48 -17.30
CA LEU A 326 2.81 -13.59 -16.86
C LEU A 326 2.06 -14.80 -17.42
N THR A 327 2.68 -15.58 -18.32
CA THR A 327 2.02 -16.72 -18.98
C THR A 327 1.49 -17.78 -18.01
N CYS A 328 2.16 -17.97 -16.86
CA CYS A 328 1.71 -18.93 -15.84
C CYS A 328 0.38 -18.54 -15.17
N PHE A 329 -0.02 -17.29 -15.25
CA PHE A 329 -1.28 -16.78 -14.71
C PHE A 329 -2.42 -16.80 -15.77
N HIS A 330 -2.15 -17.25 -16.98
CA HIS A 330 -3.12 -17.32 -18.09
C HIS A 330 -3.85 -15.99 -18.38
N PRO A 331 -3.13 -14.88 -18.60
CA PRO A 331 -3.75 -13.58 -18.79
C PRO A 331 -4.57 -13.51 -20.08
N SER A 332 -5.67 -12.74 -20.04
CA SER A 332 -6.33 -12.28 -21.27
C SER A 332 -5.53 -11.11 -21.86
N VAL A 333 -5.29 -11.12 -23.18
CA VAL A 333 -4.52 -10.07 -23.88
C VAL A 333 -5.36 -9.48 -24.99
N VAL A 334 -5.55 -8.15 -24.96
CA VAL A 334 -6.35 -7.43 -25.96
C VAL A 334 -5.71 -6.10 -26.33
N ALA A 335 -6.08 -5.55 -27.48
CA ALA A 335 -5.73 -4.17 -27.84
C ALA A 335 -6.61 -3.15 -27.09
N GLY A 336 -6.11 -1.93 -26.87
CA GLY A 336 -6.85 -0.88 -26.19
C GLY A 336 -8.14 -0.41 -26.89
N ASN A 337 -8.30 -0.75 -28.16
CA ASN A 337 -9.50 -0.49 -28.98
C ASN A 337 -10.28 -1.77 -29.33
N ASP A 338 -10.07 -2.89 -28.64
CA ASP A 338 -10.78 -4.14 -28.87
C ASP A 338 -12.27 -3.98 -28.58
N VAL A 339 -13.11 -4.53 -29.45
CA VAL A 339 -14.58 -4.45 -29.35
C VAL A 339 -15.15 -5.21 -28.16
N ASN A 340 -14.40 -6.16 -27.59
CA ASN A 340 -14.78 -6.94 -26.42
C ASN A 340 -14.25 -6.35 -25.11
N LEU A 341 -13.51 -5.24 -25.15
CA LEU A 341 -12.83 -4.68 -23.97
C LEU A 341 -13.81 -4.41 -22.83
N GLU A 342 -14.96 -3.80 -23.10
CA GLU A 342 -15.99 -3.51 -22.09
C GLU A 342 -16.48 -4.79 -21.42
N LYS A 343 -16.83 -5.81 -22.19
CA LYS A 343 -17.29 -7.10 -21.68
C LYS A 343 -16.22 -7.81 -20.82
N LEU A 344 -14.94 -7.72 -21.21
CA LEU A 344 -13.84 -8.31 -20.44
C LEU A 344 -13.65 -7.58 -19.09
N ILE A 345 -13.87 -6.28 -19.05
CA ILE A 345 -13.82 -5.49 -17.81
C ILE A 345 -14.98 -5.89 -16.90
N GLU A 346 -16.22 -5.96 -17.43
CA GLU A 346 -17.39 -6.38 -16.66
C GLU A 346 -17.20 -7.77 -16.08
N ASN A 347 -16.82 -8.74 -16.90
CA ASN A 347 -16.56 -10.11 -16.45
C ASN A 347 -15.47 -10.16 -15.38
N GLY A 348 -14.37 -9.40 -15.55
CA GLY A 348 -13.27 -9.37 -14.60
C GLY A 348 -13.66 -8.76 -13.24
N ILE A 349 -14.56 -7.78 -13.22
CA ILE A 349 -15.08 -7.18 -11.99
C ILE A 349 -16.09 -8.12 -11.29
N GLU A 350 -16.87 -8.86 -12.04
CA GLU A 350 -17.86 -9.82 -11.52
C GLU A 350 -17.21 -11.10 -11.00
N GLU A 351 -16.09 -11.53 -11.61
CA GLU A 351 -15.37 -12.74 -11.22
C GLU A 351 -14.62 -12.51 -9.90
N LYS A 352 -15.01 -13.27 -8.89
CA LYS A 352 -14.47 -13.13 -7.52
C LYS A 352 -13.53 -14.26 -7.10
N ASN A 353 -13.11 -15.11 -8.04
CA ASN A 353 -12.34 -16.30 -7.73
C ASN A 353 -10.93 -16.22 -8.32
N GLY A 354 -9.92 -16.14 -7.45
CA GLY A 354 -8.52 -16.18 -7.84
C GLY A 354 -8.03 -14.94 -8.58
N LEU A 355 -6.83 -15.07 -9.15
CA LEU A 355 -6.17 -14.01 -9.90
C LEU A 355 -6.63 -13.99 -11.36
N ASN A 356 -7.27 -12.90 -11.77
CA ASN A 356 -7.64 -12.65 -13.16
C ASN A 356 -6.83 -11.46 -13.70
N ILE A 357 -6.05 -11.67 -14.77
CA ILE A 357 -5.21 -10.63 -15.38
C ILE A 357 -5.70 -10.28 -16.77
N LEU A 358 -5.97 -8.99 -17.00
CA LEU A 358 -6.28 -8.43 -18.32
C LEU A 358 -5.11 -7.52 -18.75
N ILE A 359 -4.37 -7.94 -19.78
CA ILE A 359 -3.32 -7.12 -20.39
C ILE A 359 -3.92 -6.35 -21.56
N VAL A 360 -3.89 -5.03 -21.45
CA VAL A 360 -4.37 -4.12 -22.49
C VAL A 360 -3.16 -3.52 -23.21
N GLN A 361 -2.98 -3.89 -24.47
CA GLN A 361 -1.87 -3.44 -25.30
C GLN A 361 -2.19 -2.14 -26.03
N GLY A 362 -1.20 -1.24 -26.10
CA GLY A 362 -1.33 0.01 -26.83
C GLY A 362 0.01 0.68 -27.04
N GLU A 363 0.19 1.37 -28.16
CA GLU A 363 1.39 2.15 -28.43
C GLU A 363 1.22 3.58 -27.93
N CYS A 364 2.16 4.06 -27.14
CA CYS A 364 2.19 5.47 -26.75
C CYS A 364 2.37 6.37 -27.97
N PRO A 365 1.64 7.50 -28.03
CA PRO A 365 1.91 8.51 -29.05
C PRO A 365 3.34 9.02 -28.94
N SER A 366 3.90 9.51 -30.03
CA SER A 366 5.24 10.10 -30.09
C SER A 366 5.20 11.61 -30.28
N GLY A 367 6.31 12.28 -29.93
CA GLY A 367 6.46 13.73 -30.07
C GLY A 367 5.44 14.51 -29.24
N GLU A 368 4.91 15.61 -29.77
CA GLU A 368 3.95 16.48 -29.08
C GLU A 368 2.64 15.77 -28.68
N ASN A 369 2.30 14.68 -29.33
CA ASN A 369 1.10 13.89 -29.00
C ASN A 369 1.28 13.05 -27.70
N HIS A 370 2.50 12.90 -27.21
CA HIS A 370 2.81 12.17 -25.97
C HIS A 370 2.65 13.03 -24.70
N GLU A 371 2.28 14.28 -24.83
CA GLU A 371 2.05 15.15 -23.67
C GLU A 371 0.68 14.88 -23.03
N THR A 372 0.65 14.84 -21.71
CA THR A 372 -0.61 14.80 -20.97
C THR A 372 -1.37 16.11 -21.19
N ILE A 373 -2.70 15.99 -21.38
CA ILE A 373 -3.55 17.16 -21.57
C ILE A 373 -3.75 17.84 -20.23
N GLU A 374 -3.55 19.15 -20.18
CA GLU A 374 -4.02 20.02 -19.09
C GLU A 374 -5.45 20.50 -19.41
N CYS A 375 -6.36 20.28 -18.47
CA CYS A 375 -7.77 20.68 -18.57
C CYS A 375 -8.13 21.67 -17.46
#